data_98fea3e346a3b6f92168711d48d7750a
#
_entry.id   98fea3e346a3b6f92168711d48d7750a
#
_cell.length_a   1.000
_cell.length_b   1.000
_cell.length_c   1.000
_cell.angle_alpha   90.00
_cell.angle_beta   90.00
_cell.angle_gamma   90.00
#
_symmetry.space_group_name_H-M   'P 1'
#
loop_
_entity.id
_entity.type
_entity.pdbx_description
1 polymer ?
#
loop_
_entity_poly.entity_id
_entity_poly.type
_entity_poly.pdbx_seq_one_letter_code
_entity_poly.pdbx_strand_id
1 'polypeptide(L)'
;MESGKESGVDGQRFALGGRVVDADDPQLQDLLAQAYEAPGRPRCLCVAGGVEMYVAFHRHFQIKRMPETGDRHHPACPSYEPGPAMSGLGELVGEAVVQLDPARVELHVDFPWARVPGRPGVSREPAEPSEVGRTRRRMSLRALMHFLFERAGFNRWSPGMAGKRNQAVLHKYLMQAAEAIQVKGESLSNRLYVPEAFSETAKAEQADRRRARLSVLQPHDGRQPLAVVLGEFKGWESTPAGARIWIRHMPDAPLLADARTWARVQRGFAPLFEALDSDGGRGLRLMLAALIRARREHTYEIDLASLMLTSEEWIPLEGVHEAPLVRALVSQGRRFVKPMRYDARSVAGFANAILLDVGASPVDLHVVSGFMGEAEQGAKRRAFEAARPRSWLWLPGDAMPVLPGPSTRLTAGAAACRSHAGPTAVRPNPAGRNPG
;
A
#
# COMPACT_ATOMS: atom_id res chain seq x y z
N MET A 1 -18.49 14.36 -20.96
CA MET A 1 -19.04 13.87 -19.70
C MET A 1 -19.29 12.38 -19.88
N GLU A 2 -18.28 11.57 -19.74
CA GLU A 2 -18.43 10.12 -19.72
C GLU A 2 -18.07 9.64 -18.32
N SER A 3 -19.08 9.16 -17.63
CA SER A 3 -18.99 8.49 -16.34
C SER A 3 -18.09 7.28 -16.49
N GLY A 4 -16.85 7.39 -16.00
CA GLY A 4 -15.91 6.27 -15.93
C GLY A 4 -16.49 5.17 -15.07
N LYS A 5 -17.02 4.12 -15.67
CA LYS A 5 -17.28 2.85 -15.02
C LYS A 5 -15.97 2.37 -14.40
N GLU A 6 -15.80 2.53 -13.09
CA GLU A 6 -14.81 1.77 -12.34
C GLU A 6 -15.16 0.30 -12.53
N SER A 7 -14.32 -0.42 -13.27
CA SER A 7 -14.49 -1.84 -13.56
C SER A 7 -14.53 -2.62 -12.24
N GLY A 8 -15.74 -2.95 -11.79
CA GLY A 8 -15.93 -3.99 -10.80
C GLY A 8 -15.22 -5.24 -11.28
N VAL A 9 -14.51 -5.90 -10.36
CA VAL A 9 -13.80 -7.14 -10.69
C VAL A 9 -14.84 -8.20 -11.02
N ASP A 10 -14.83 -8.71 -12.24
CA ASP A 10 -15.73 -9.77 -12.70
C ASP A 10 -15.90 -10.86 -11.66
N GLY A 11 -17.12 -11.05 -11.18
CA GLY A 11 -17.54 -12.21 -10.40
C GLY A 11 -17.48 -12.09 -8.88
N GLN A 12 -17.21 -10.91 -8.27
CA GLN A 12 -17.32 -10.79 -6.82
C GLN A 12 -18.79 -10.65 -6.39
N ARG A 13 -19.22 -11.50 -5.44
CA ARG A 13 -20.59 -11.52 -4.91
C ARG A 13 -20.62 -11.23 -3.42
N PHE A 14 -21.70 -10.55 -3.01
CA PHE A 14 -21.93 -10.15 -1.63
C PHE A 14 -23.30 -10.62 -1.14
N ALA A 15 -23.38 -11.00 0.11
CA ALA A 15 -24.66 -11.09 0.80
C ALA A 15 -24.95 -9.74 1.49
N LEU A 16 -26.07 -9.11 1.15
CA LEU A 16 -26.55 -7.81 1.65
C LEU A 16 -28.02 -7.95 2.05
N GLY A 17 -28.37 -7.73 3.32
CA GLY A 17 -29.76 -7.75 3.78
C GLY A 17 -30.55 -9.02 3.38
N GLY A 18 -29.90 -10.19 3.38
CA GLY A 18 -30.50 -11.47 2.96
C GLY A 18 -30.55 -11.71 1.44
N ARG A 19 -30.03 -10.79 0.63
CA ARG A 19 -29.93 -10.93 -0.83
C ARG A 19 -28.49 -11.19 -1.26
N VAL A 20 -28.29 -11.91 -2.36
CA VAL A 20 -27.00 -12.04 -3.03
C VAL A 20 -26.93 -11.05 -4.17
N VAL A 21 -25.88 -10.23 -4.19
CA VAL A 21 -25.69 -9.11 -5.13
C VAL A 21 -24.33 -9.25 -5.78
N ASP A 22 -24.25 -9.04 -7.08
CA ASP A 22 -22.99 -9.00 -7.81
C ASP A 22 -22.35 -7.60 -7.70
N ALA A 23 -21.02 -7.52 -7.81
CA ALA A 23 -20.28 -6.27 -7.70
C ALA A 23 -20.63 -5.24 -8.81
N ASP A 24 -21.16 -5.70 -9.94
CA ASP A 24 -21.59 -4.92 -11.10
C ASP A 24 -23.11 -4.69 -11.15
N ASP A 25 -23.85 -5.06 -10.10
CA ASP A 25 -25.29 -4.86 -10.02
C ASP A 25 -25.64 -3.36 -10.16
N PRO A 26 -26.51 -2.97 -11.10
CA PRO A 26 -26.92 -1.58 -11.28
C PRO A 26 -27.53 -0.92 -10.04
N GLN A 27 -28.16 -1.69 -9.15
CA GLN A 27 -28.78 -1.23 -7.91
C GLN A 27 -27.81 -1.26 -6.71
N LEU A 28 -26.54 -1.62 -6.92
CA LEU A 28 -25.59 -1.80 -5.83
C LEU A 28 -25.49 -0.57 -4.92
N GLN A 29 -25.48 0.66 -5.48
CA GLN A 29 -25.37 1.88 -4.68
C GLN A 29 -26.55 2.09 -3.73
N ASP A 30 -27.79 1.82 -4.19
CA ASP A 30 -29.00 1.95 -3.36
C ASP A 30 -29.02 0.88 -2.26
N LEU A 31 -28.60 -0.35 -2.59
CA LEU A 31 -28.50 -1.44 -1.63
C LEU A 31 -27.42 -1.17 -0.57
N LEU A 32 -26.30 -0.56 -0.98
CA LEU A 32 -25.24 -0.17 -0.06
C LEU A 32 -25.65 1.00 0.84
N ALA A 33 -26.42 1.97 0.33
CA ALA A 33 -26.98 3.05 1.15
C ALA A 33 -27.86 2.47 2.27
N GLN A 34 -28.75 1.53 1.93
CA GLN A 34 -29.60 0.84 2.91
C GLN A 34 -28.75 0.03 3.92
N ALA A 35 -27.73 -0.71 3.43
CA ALA A 35 -26.85 -1.51 4.29
C ALA A 35 -25.96 -0.66 5.19
N TYR A 36 -25.67 0.59 4.82
CA TYR A 36 -24.88 1.52 5.62
C TYR A 36 -25.62 1.96 6.90
N GLU A 37 -26.94 2.12 6.79
CA GLU A 37 -27.81 2.50 7.91
C GLU A 37 -28.31 1.29 8.72
N ALA A 38 -28.24 0.09 8.14
CA ALA A 38 -28.73 -1.13 8.78
C ALA A 38 -27.71 -1.72 9.76
N PRO A 39 -28.16 -2.39 10.83
CA PRO A 39 -27.26 -3.03 11.80
C PRO A 39 -26.51 -4.25 11.24
N GLY A 40 -26.92 -4.78 10.09
CA GLY A 40 -26.32 -5.96 9.45
C GLY A 40 -25.09 -5.61 8.61
N ARG A 41 -24.05 -6.47 8.66
CA ARG A 41 -22.86 -6.29 7.85
C ARG A 41 -22.95 -7.08 6.54
N PRO A 42 -22.47 -6.52 5.42
CA PRO A 42 -22.28 -7.29 4.19
C PRO A 42 -21.32 -8.46 4.40
N ARG A 43 -21.46 -9.51 3.60
CA ARG A 43 -20.51 -10.63 3.57
C ARG A 43 -20.02 -10.89 2.15
N CYS A 44 -18.70 -11.02 1.98
CA CYS A 44 -18.11 -11.46 0.72
C CYS A 44 -18.27 -12.97 0.57
N LEU A 45 -18.85 -13.42 -0.54
CA LEU A 45 -19.15 -14.82 -0.79
C LEU A 45 -18.04 -15.58 -1.53
N CYS A 46 -16.80 -15.15 -1.42
CA CYS A 46 -15.64 -15.81 -2.04
C CYS A 46 -15.26 -17.16 -1.39
N VAL A 47 -15.75 -17.42 -0.18
CA VAL A 47 -15.58 -18.67 0.56
C VAL A 47 -16.90 -19.10 1.18
N ALA A 48 -17.03 -20.39 1.52
CA ALA A 48 -18.21 -20.92 2.21
C ALA A 48 -18.45 -20.17 3.53
N GLY A 49 -19.71 -19.83 3.83
CA GLY A 49 -20.08 -19.02 5.00
C GLY A 49 -19.81 -17.54 4.87
N GLY A 50 -19.08 -17.10 3.85
CA GLY A 50 -18.76 -15.70 3.57
C GLY A 50 -17.85 -15.03 4.61
N VAL A 51 -17.18 -13.93 4.24
CA VAL A 51 -16.34 -13.10 5.12
C VAL A 51 -17.02 -11.76 5.35
N GLU A 52 -17.07 -11.31 6.59
CA GLU A 52 -17.67 -10.02 6.94
C GLU A 52 -16.93 -8.85 6.27
N MET A 53 -17.73 -7.89 5.81
CA MET A 53 -17.29 -6.65 5.19
C MET A 53 -17.96 -5.48 5.91
N TYR A 54 -17.57 -4.25 5.57
CA TYR A 54 -18.30 -3.04 5.99
C TYR A 54 -18.55 -2.13 4.79
N VAL A 55 -19.56 -1.27 4.91
CA VAL A 55 -19.82 -0.23 3.91
C VAL A 55 -19.14 1.05 4.37
N ALA A 56 -18.34 1.66 3.48
CA ALA A 56 -17.74 2.97 3.68
C ALA A 56 -18.35 3.96 2.68
N PHE A 57 -18.50 5.22 3.10
CA PHE A 57 -18.94 6.30 2.23
C PHE A 57 -17.77 7.24 1.93
N HIS A 58 -17.41 7.34 0.63
CA HIS A 58 -16.44 8.30 0.10
C HIS A 58 -16.97 8.84 -1.23
N ARG A 59 -17.82 9.88 -1.23
CA ARG A 59 -18.56 10.37 -2.39
C ARG A 59 -19.56 9.37 -2.96
N HIS A 60 -19.33 8.07 -2.85
CA HIS A 60 -20.21 6.94 -3.16
C HIS A 60 -19.96 5.82 -2.14
N PHE A 61 -20.90 4.90 -2.02
CA PHE A 61 -20.78 3.77 -1.11
C PHE A 61 -19.84 2.71 -1.68
N GLN A 62 -19.00 2.14 -0.82
CA GLN A 62 -18.05 1.09 -1.16
C GLN A 62 -18.10 -0.04 -0.14
N ILE A 63 -18.05 -1.28 -0.60
CA ILE A 63 -17.85 -2.44 0.27
C ILE A 63 -16.35 -2.58 0.53
N LYS A 64 -15.96 -2.55 1.78
CA LYS A 64 -14.57 -2.71 2.21
C LYS A 64 -14.42 -3.90 3.14
N ARG A 65 -13.25 -4.51 3.09
CA ARG A 65 -12.87 -5.62 3.96
C ARG A 65 -12.73 -5.12 5.40
N MET A 66 -13.22 -5.94 6.36
CA MET A 66 -12.92 -5.70 7.78
C MET A 66 -11.41 -5.78 8.02
N PRO A 67 -10.86 -5.00 8.96
CA PRO A 67 -9.48 -5.12 9.38
C PRO A 67 -9.13 -6.57 9.73
N GLU A 68 -7.90 -6.99 9.44
CA GLU A 68 -7.34 -8.30 9.80
C GLU A 68 -8.12 -9.54 9.30
N THR A 69 -8.98 -9.37 8.28
CA THR A 69 -9.72 -10.49 7.68
C THR A 69 -9.27 -10.81 6.25
N GLY A 70 -8.19 -10.19 5.78
CA GLY A 70 -7.75 -10.32 4.40
C GLY A 70 -7.41 -11.75 3.99
N ASP A 71 -6.75 -12.49 4.86
CA ASP A 71 -6.33 -13.88 4.66
C ASP A 71 -7.48 -14.91 4.75
N ARG A 72 -8.65 -14.49 5.27
CA ARG A 72 -9.87 -15.30 5.28
C ARG A 72 -10.59 -15.34 3.94
N HIS A 73 -10.26 -14.43 3.02
CA HIS A 73 -10.78 -14.46 1.66
C HIS A 73 -10.05 -15.47 0.81
N HIS A 74 -10.69 -15.94 -0.26
CA HIS A 74 -10.02 -16.78 -1.25
C HIS A 74 -8.92 -16.00 -1.96
N PRO A 75 -7.73 -16.57 -2.26
CA PRO A 75 -6.61 -15.83 -2.89
C PRO A 75 -6.98 -15.09 -4.18
N ALA A 76 -7.87 -15.67 -4.99
CA ALA A 76 -8.39 -15.04 -6.19
C ALA A 76 -9.38 -13.89 -5.92
N CYS A 77 -9.83 -13.69 -4.68
CA CYS A 77 -10.74 -12.60 -4.33
C CYS A 77 -10.01 -11.27 -4.33
N PRO A 78 -10.61 -10.18 -4.87
CA PRO A 78 -10.05 -8.84 -4.77
C PRO A 78 -9.81 -8.35 -3.35
N SER A 79 -10.61 -8.84 -2.39
CA SER A 79 -10.49 -8.51 -0.98
C SER A 79 -9.45 -9.37 -0.22
N TYR A 80 -8.80 -10.32 -0.90
CA TYR A 80 -7.72 -11.10 -0.26
C TYR A 80 -6.52 -10.20 0.05
N GLU A 81 -5.92 -10.42 1.20
CA GLU A 81 -4.64 -9.83 1.61
C GLU A 81 -3.91 -10.83 2.51
N PRO A 82 -2.59 -11.03 2.29
CA PRO A 82 -1.80 -11.83 3.21
C PRO A 82 -1.89 -11.29 4.63
N GLY A 83 -1.85 -12.17 5.62
CA GLY A 83 -1.81 -11.76 7.02
C GLY A 83 -0.61 -10.85 7.33
N PRO A 84 -0.72 -9.93 8.31
CA PRO A 84 0.35 -8.96 8.63
C PRO A 84 1.72 -9.60 8.90
N ALA A 85 1.74 -10.82 9.43
CA ALA A 85 2.97 -11.58 9.70
C ALA A 85 3.76 -11.95 8.44
N MET A 86 3.14 -11.91 7.25
CA MET A 86 3.81 -12.16 5.97
C MET A 86 4.63 -10.96 5.46
N SER A 87 4.60 -9.84 6.17
CA SER A 87 5.34 -8.60 5.87
C SER A 87 5.86 -7.95 7.16
N GLY A 88 6.67 -6.90 7.00
CA GLY A 88 7.12 -6.11 8.16
C GLY A 88 6.00 -5.37 8.90
N LEU A 89 4.78 -5.34 8.36
CA LEU A 89 3.62 -4.77 9.05
C LEU A 89 3.31 -5.54 10.36
N GLY A 90 3.54 -6.87 10.38
CA GLY A 90 3.30 -7.69 11.56
C GLY A 90 4.06 -7.25 12.79
N GLU A 91 5.24 -6.62 12.62
CA GLU A 91 6.00 -6.06 13.74
C GLU A 91 5.46 -4.71 14.25
N LEU A 92 4.56 -4.06 13.51
CA LEU A 92 4.06 -2.70 13.79
C LEU A 92 2.61 -2.70 14.29
N VAL A 93 1.83 -3.73 13.93
CA VAL A 93 0.42 -3.85 14.32
C VAL A 93 0.30 -3.95 15.85
N GLY A 94 -0.64 -3.20 16.42
CA GLY A 94 -0.86 -3.10 17.87
C GLY A 94 0.09 -2.15 18.61
N GLU A 95 1.22 -1.77 18.00
CA GLU A 95 2.18 -0.83 18.61
C GLU A 95 2.25 0.50 17.85
N ALA A 96 2.78 0.48 16.61
CA ALA A 96 2.90 1.66 15.75
C ALA A 96 1.66 1.88 14.86
N VAL A 97 0.91 0.81 14.59
CA VAL A 97 -0.34 0.83 13.83
C VAL A 97 -1.46 0.36 14.75
N VAL A 98 -2.35 1.26 15.10
CA VAL A 98 -3.49 1.00 15.98
C VAL A 98 -4.79 1.20 15.23
N GLN A 99 -5.63 0.16 15.15
CA GLN A 99 -6.93 0.26 14.52
C GLN A 99 -7.88 1.03 15.43
N LEU A 100 -8.44 2.14 14.97
CA LEU A 100 -9.42 2.96 15.71
C LEU A 100 -10.84 2.45 15.46
N ASP A 101 -11.17 2.21 14.19
CA ASP A 101 -12.43 1.65 13.72
C ASP A 101 -12.19 0.95 12.36
N PRO A 102 -13.18 0.29 11.76
CA PRO A 102 -12.96 -0.43 10.50
C PRO A 102 -12.37 0.42 9.37
N ALA A 103 -12.58 1.74 9.38
CA ALA A 103 -12.14 2.64 8.32
C ALA A 103 -10.85 3.39 8.66
N ARG A 104 -10.53 3.61 9.96
CA ARG A 104 -9.48 4.52 10.41
C ARG A 104 -8.42 3.83 11.26
N VAL A 105 -7.17 4.20 11.02
CA VAL A 105 -6.01 3.75 11.80
C VAL A 105 -5.25 4.94 12.38
N GLU A 106 -4.67 4.80 13.56
CA GLU A 106 -3.71 5.73 14.12
C GLU A 106 -2.29 5.20 13.94
N LEU A 107 -1.38 6.07 13.50
CA LEU A 107 0.03 5.75 13.35
C LEU A 107 0.88 6.50 14.37
N HIS A 108 1.74 5.76 15.07
CA HIS A 108 2.75 6.32 15.95
C HIS A 108 4.08 6.43 15.21
N VAL A 109 4.42 7.63 14.76
CA VAL A 109 5.65 7.91 14.00
C VAL A 109 6.80 8.31 14.91
N ASP A 110 8.05 8.07 14.48
CA ASP A 110 9.28 8.36 15.20
C ASP A 110 9.84 9.77 14.92
N PHE A 111 9.27 10.50 13.98
CA PHE A 111 9.63 11.86 13.63
C PHE A 111 8.62 12.90 14.16
N PRO A 112 9.06 14.16 14.38
CA PRO A 112 8.19 15.21 14.89
C PRO A 112 7.25 15.78 13.81
N TRP A 113 6.11 16.35 14.21
CA TRP A 113 5.23 17.16 13.34
C TRP A 113 5.50 18.67 13.46
N ALA A 114 6.36 19.09 14.36
CA ALA A 114 6.81 20.46 14.50
C ALA A 114 8.19 20.49 15.16
N ARG A 115 8.99 21.49 14.82
CA ARG A 115 10.22 21.83 15.54
C ARG A 115 10.02 23.04 16.42
N VAL A 116 10.76 23.10 17.51
CA VAL A 116 10.92 24.30 18.32
C VAL A 116 12.27 24.90 17.97
N PRO A 117 12.34 26.16 17.49
CA PRO A 117 13.61 26.82 17.20
C PRO A 117 14.54 26.78 18.42
N GLY A 118 15.82 26.52 18.19
CA GLY A 118 16.83 26.46 19.25
C GLY A 118 16.97 25.14 19.99
N ARG A 119 16.08 24.16 19.81
CA ARG A 119 16.32 22.78 20.25
C ARG A 119 16.96 21.98 19.11
N PRO A 120 18.14 21.37 19.33
CA PRO A 120 18.70 20.46 18.31
C PRO A 120 17.67 19.37 18.02
N GLY A 121 17.47 19.09 16.73
CA GLY A 121 16.66 17.95 16.33
C GLY A 121 17.20 16.69 17.01
N VAL A 122 16.31 15.88 17.59
CA VAL A 122 16.70 14.65 18.29
C VAL A 122 17.36 13.73 17.27
N SER A 123 18.70 13.84 17.19
CA SER A 123 19.53 12.77 16.64
C SER A 123 19.49 11.66 17.66
N ARG A 124 18.70 10.64 17.43
CA ARG A 124 18.69 9.47 18.30
C ARG A 124 19.96 8.67 18.00
N GLU A 125 20.98 8.83 18.83
CA GLU A 125 21.95 7.77 19.03
C GLU A 125 21.20 6.54 19.56
N PRO A 126 21.61 5.32 19.18
CA PRO A 126 21.01 4.11 19.72
C PRO A 126 21.18 4.16 21.26
N ALA A 127 20.07 4.35 21.98
CA ALA A 127 20.10 4.25 23.42
C ALA A 127 20.45 2.81 23.80
N GLU A 128 21.41 2.63 24.70
CA GLU A 128 21.67 1.34 25.34
C GLU A 128 20.36 0.79 25.94
N PRO A 129 20.12 -0.53 25.88
CA PRO A 129 18.91 -1.13 26.39
C PRO A 129 18.84 -0.94 27.91
N SER A 130 18.04 0.01 28.33
CA SER A 130 17.63 0.17 29.73
C SER A 130 16.54 -0.84 30.04
N GLU A 131 16.69 -1.59 31.12
CA GLU A 131 15.84 -2.71 31.54
C GLU A 131 14.42 -2.34 31.99
N VAL A 132 13.99 -1.09 31.88
CA VAL A 132 12.68 -0.65 32.38
C VAL A 132 11.88 0.05 31.29
N GLY A 133 10.91 -0.70 30.73
CA GLY A 133 9.87 -0.22 29.84
C GLY A 133 10.12 -0.55 28.38
N ARG A 134 9.39 -1.53 27.83
CA ARG A 134 9.31 -1.76 26.37
C ARG A 134 8.88 -0.46 25.71
N THR A 135 9.83 0.25 25.12
CA THR A 135 9.52 1.43 24.29
C THR A 135 8.67 0.94 23.13
N ARG A 136 7.42 1.39 23.01
CA ARG A 136 6.54 1.05 21.89
C ARG A 136 7.26 1.35 20.59
N ARG A 137 7.16 0.41 19.65
CA ARG A 137 7.68 0.61 18.29
C ARG A 137 7.00 1.82 17.66
N ARG A 138 7.76 2.56 16.88
CA ARG A 138 7.28 3.71 16.11
C ARG A 138 7.67 3.53 14.66
N MET A 139 6.87 4.09 13.78
CA MET A 139 7.03 4.00 12.35
C MET A 139 7.98 5.09 11.84
N SER A 140 9.01 4.70 11.09
CA SER A 140 9.90 5.64 10.41
C SER A 140 9.21 6.30 9.19
N LEU A 141 9.83 7.32 8.61
CA LEU A 141 9.35 7.94 7.38
C LEU A 141 9.33 6.93 6.20
N ARG A 142 10.28 5.98 6.18
CA ARG A 142 10.28 4.87 5.23
C ARG A 142 9.07 3.98 5.41
N ALA A 143 8.82 3.54 6.63
CA ALA A 143 7.68 2.68 6.94
C ALA A 143 6.34 3.39 6.67
N LEU A 144 6.24 4.70 6.91
CA LEU A 144 5.07 5.49 6.53
C LEU A 144 4.84 5.47 5.01
N MET A 145 5.90 5.64 4.20
CA MET A 145 5.78 5.54 2.74
C MET A 145 5.33 4.14 2.30
N HIS A 146 5.87 3.07 2.89
CA HIS A 146 5.44 1.70 2.63
C HIS A 146 3.96 1.50 3.00
N PHE A 147 3.53 2.00 4.16
CA PHE A 147 2.14 1.89 4.61
C PHE A 147 1.17 2.60 3.67
N LEU A 148 1.51 3.81 3.23
CA LEU A 148 0.70 4.54 2.25
C LEU A 148 0.57 3.79 0.93
N PHE A 149 1.67 3.24 0.40
CA PHE A 149 1.65 2.46 -0.85
C PHE A 149 0.83 1.18 -0.72
N GLU A 150 0.93 0.49 0.41
CA GLU A 150 0.14 -0.72 0.69
C GLU A 150 -1.35 -0.38 0.83
N ARG A 151 -1.71 0.65 1.63
CA ARG A 151 -3.10 1.08 1.81
C ARG A 151 -3.72 1.64 0.52
N ALA A 152 -2.93 2.26 -0.33
CA ALA A 152 -3.33 2.72 -1.66
C ALA A 152 -3.37 1.58 -2.71
N GLY A 153 -2.94 0.35 -2.36
CA GLY A 153 -2.99 -0.83 -3.21
C GLY A 153 -1.91 -0.87 -4.30
N PHE A 154 -0.83 -0.09 -4.18
CA PHE A 154 0.26 -0.10 -5.17
C PHE A 154 1.19 -1.31 -5.02
N ASN A 155 1.19 -1.99 -3.88
CA ASN A 155 1.89 -3.25 -3.68
C ASN A 155 1.17 -4.46 -4.31
N ARG A 156 0.01 -4.26 -4.96
CA ARG A 156 -0.81 -5.30 -5.60
C ARG A 156 -0.83 -5.10 -7.10
N TRP A 157 -0.98 -6.21 -7.81
CA TRP A 157 -1.16 -6.19 -9.26
C TRP A 157 -2.19 -7.22 -9.71
N SER A 158 -2.95 -6.84 -10.71
CA SER A 158 -3.82 -7.73 -11.49
C SER A 158 -3.87 -7.26 -12.94
N PRO A 159 -4.21 -8.12 -13.93
CA PRO A 159 -4.26 -7.75 -15.35
C PRO A 159 -5.17 -6.55 -15.64
N GLY A 160 -6.26 -6.40 -14.90
CA GLY A 160 -7.17 -5.26 -15.03
C GLY A 160 -6.56 -3.89 -14.68
N MET A 161 -5.36 -3.84 -14.10
CA MET A 161 -4.61 -2.60 -13.78
C MET A 161 -3.67 -2.17 -14.91
N ALA A 162 -3.44 -3.02 -15.92
CA ALA A 162 -2.53 -2.73 -17.02
C ALA A 162 -2.94 -1.44 -17.76
N GLY A 163 -1.98 -0.52 -17.93
CA GLY A 163 -2.18 0.78 -18.59
C GLY A 163 -3.03 1.80 -17.81
N LYS A 164 -3.55 1.44 -16.62
CA LYS A 164 -4.41 2.34 -15.83
C LYS A 164 -3.67 3.13 -14.75
N ARG A 165 -2.46 2.72 -14.38
CA ARG A 165 -1.66 3.43 -13.38
C ARG A 165 -0.94 4.61 -14.03
N ASN A 166 -1.14 5.80 -13.49
CA ASN A 166 -0.51 7.05 -13.87
C ASN A 166 -0.42 7.99 -12.65
N GLN A 167 0.18 9.16 -12.81
CA GLN A 167 0.35 10.11 -11.71
C GLN A 167 -0.97 10.56 -11.08
N ALA A 168 -2.04 10.74 -11.86
CA ALA A 168 -3.34 11.14 -11.31
C ALA A 168 -3.93 10.02 -10.44
N VAL A 169 -3.75 8.77 -10.86
CA VAL A 169 -4.16 7.58 -10.08
C VAL A 169 -3.31 7.46 -8.81
N LEU A 170 -1.99 7.68 -8.91
CA LEU A 170 -1.09 7.67 -7.75
C LEU A 170 -1.52 8.74 -6.73
N HIS A 171 -1.70 9.99 -7.17
CA HIS A 171 -2.18 11.08 -6.34
C HIS A 171 -3.51 10.74 -5.65
N LYS A 172 -4.52 10.33 -6.44
CA LYS A 172 -5.87 10.00 -5.94
C LYS A 172 -5.81 8.98 -4.80
N TYR A 173 -5.17 7.83 -5.03
CA TYR A 173 -5.22 6.73 -4.07
C TYR A 173 -4.32 6.94 -2.85
N LEU A 174 -3.17 7.61 -3.00
CA LEU A 174 -2.34 7.97 -1.85
C LEU A 174 -3.03 9.01 -0.95
N MET A 175 -3.66 10.02 -1.53
CA MET A 175 -4.42 11.01 -0.75
C MET A 175 -5.65 10.39 -0.08
N GLN A 176 -6.38 9.52 -0.77
CA GLN A 176 -7.51 8.79 -0.20
C GLN A 176 -7.05 7.86 0.95
N ALA A 177 -5.91 7.19 0.82
CA ALA A 177 -5.35 6.39 1.91
C ALA A 177 -4.98 7.27 3.12
N ALA A 178 -4.42 8.45 2.88
CA ALA A 178 -4.04 9.40 3.94
C ALA A 178 -5.22 9.97 4.73
N GLU A 179 -6.41 10.10 4.11
CA GLU A 179 -7.63 10.54 4.79
C GLU A 179 -8.05 9.58 5.92
N ALA A 180 -7.84 8.28 5.73
CA ALA A 180 -8.16 7.23 6.68
C ALA A 180 -7.10 7.02 7.77
N ILE A 181 -5.98 7.75 7.71
CA ILE A 181 -4.85 7.63 8.63
C ILE A 181 -4.82 8.84 9.56
N GLN A 182 -4.73 8.58 10.85
CA GLN A 182 -4.47 9.61 11.87
C GLN A 182 -3.05 9.52 12.38
N VAL A 183 -2.44 10.67 12.64
CA VAL A 183 -1.13 10.78 13.29
C VAL A 183 -1.22 11.88 14.34
N LYS A 184 -1.02 11.53 15.60
CA LYS A 184 -1.16 12.47 16.72
C LYS A 184 -2.50 13.22 16.76
N GLY A 185 -3.60 12.50 16.46
CA GLY A 185 -4.97 13.04 16.49
C GLY A 185 -5.35 13.89 15.26
N GLU A 186 -4.48 14.04 14.27
CA GLU A 186 -4.75 14.79 13.04
C GLU A 186 -4.74 13.83 11.83
N SER A 187 -5.64 14.07 10.85
CA SER A 187 -5.58 13.30 9.60
C SER A 187 -4.26 13.55 8.88
N LEU A 188 -3.58 12.46 8.48
CA LEU A 188 -2.33 12.54 7.72
C LEU A 188 -2.51 13.35 6.43
N SER A 189 -3.70 13.31 5.84
CA SER A 189 -4.00 14.08 4.64
C SER A 189 -3.77 15.58 4.83
N ASN A 190 -3.87 16.14 6.04
CA ASN A 190 -3.59 17.56 6.32
C ASN A 190 -2.10 17.89 6.30
N ARG A 191 -1.25 16.88 6.46
CA ARG A 191 0.21 17.00 6.53
C ARG A 191 0.93 16.28 5.39
N LEU A 192 0.18 15.78 4.40
CA LEU A 192 0.72 15.10 3.23
C LEU A 192 0.44 15.93 1.98
N TYR A 193 1.47 16.09 1.15
CA TYR A 193 1.34 16.59 -0.21
C TYR A 193 1.90 15.54 -1.18
N VAL A 194 1.05 15.08 -2.09
CA VAL A 194 1.41 14.26 -3.26
C VAL A 194 1.17 15.14 -4.49
N PRO A 195 2.15 15.35 -5.39
CA PRO A 195 1.93 16.17 -6.57
C PRO A 195 0.80 15.62 -7.46
N GLU A 196 -0.05 16.51 -7.97
CA GLU A 196 -1.00 16.20 -9.02
C GLU A 196 -0.27 15.93 -10.34
N ALA A 197 -0.93 15.29 -11.30
CA ALA A 197 -0.37 15.16 -12.65
C ALA A 197 -0.13 16.56 -13.24
N PHE A 198 1.12 16.88 -13.57
CA PHE A 198 1.47 18.19 -14.09
C PHE A 198 0.79 18.47 -15.43
N SER A 199 0.24 19.68 -15.56
CA SER A 199 -0.31 20.22 -16.79
C SER A 199 0.24 21.62 -17.03
N GLU A 200 0.78 21.85 -18.20
CA GLU A 200 1.32 23.18 -18.56
C GLU A 200 0.22 24.25 -18.57
N THR A 201 -0.99 23.88 -18.98
CA THR A 201 -2.15 24.79 -19.02
C THR A 201 -2.69 25.11 -17.62
N ALA A 202 -2.56 24.20 -16.66
CA ALA A 202 -3.05 24.35 -15.28
C ALA A 202 -1.92 24.65 -14.28
N LYS A 203 -0.71 24.96 -14.72
CA LYS A 203 0.45 25.08 -13.83
C LYS A 203 0.30 26.14 -12.73
N ALA A 204 -0.33 27.27 -13.04
CA ALA A 204 -0.57 28.34 -12.06
C ALA A 204 -1.56 27.87 -10.97
N GLU A 205 -2.69 27.27 -11.37
CA GLU A 205 -3.67 26.73 -10.43
C GLU A 205 -3.09 25.59 -9.58
N GLN A 206 -2.27 24.71 -10.18
CA GLN A 206 -1.58 23.64 -9.46
C GLN A 206 -0.59 24.22 -8.44
N ALA A 207 0.12 25.29 -8.80
CA ALA A 207 1.01 25.99 -7.87
C ALA A 207 0.22 26.61 -6.70
N ASP A 208 -0.93 27.24 -6.97
CA ASP A 208 -1.76 27.85 -5.94
C ASP A 208 -2.39 26.80 -5.01
N ARG A 209 -2.88 25.69 -5.54
CA ARG A 209 -3.37 24.58 -4.72
C ARG A 209 -2.25 24.00 -3.83
N ARG A 210 -1.03 23.85 -4.36
CA ARG A 210 0.12 23.42 -3.57
C ARG A 210 0.44 24.38 -2.46
N ARG A 211 0.50 25.71 -2.74
CA ARG A 211 0.75 26.74 -1.76
C ARG A 211 -0.30 26.73 -0.66
N ALA A 212 -1.59 26.65 -1.03
CA ALA A 212 -2.68 26.52 -0.08
C ALA A 212 -2.55 25.26 0.78
N ARG A 213 -2.18 24.12 0.17
CA ARG A 213 -1.99 22.85 0.90
C ARG A 213 -0.81 22.90 1.87
N LEU A 214 0.29 23.54 1.48
CA LEU A 214 1.49 23.67 2.28
C LEU A 214 1.49 24.91 3.19
N SER A 215 0.42 25.70 3.24
CA SER A 215 0.27 26.83 4.18
C SER A 215 0.31 26.37 5.65
N VAL A 216 -0.03 25.09 5.92
CA VAL A 216 0.13 24.43 7.22
C VAL A 216 1.56 24.52 7.78
N LEU A 217 2.57 24.77 6.92
CA LEU A 217 3.97 24.93 7.30
C LEU A 217 4.33 26.32 7.83
N GLN A 218 3.38 27.29 7.81
CA GLN A 218 3.64 28.62 8.35
C GLN A 218 3.89 28.52 9.86
N PRO A 219 5.00 29.16 10.34
CA PRO A 219 5.30 29.17 11.76
C PRO A 219 4.17 29.80 12.57
N HIS A 220 3.81 29.18 13.68
CA HIS A 220 2.85 29.72 14.66
C HIS A 220 3.25 29.32 16.07
N ASP A 221 2.93 30.13 17.05
CA ASP A 221 3.20 29.92 18.49
C ASP A 221 4.65 29.49 18.77
N GLY A 222 5.64 30.09 18.08
CA GLY A 222 7.06 29.75 18.24
C GLY A 222 7.43 28.33 17.80
N ARG A 223 6.53 27.65 17.08
CA ARG A 223 6.77 26.31 16.49
C ARG A 223 6.88 26.42 14.98
N GLN A 224 7.70 25.55 14.41
CA GLN A 224 7.86 25.40 12.97
C GLN A 224 7.22 24.06 12.55
N PRO A 225 6.03 24.08 11.97
CA PRO A 225 5.33 22.86 11.55
C PRO A 225 6.08 22.11 10.45
N LEU A 226 5.86 20.80 10.39
CA LEU A 226 6.41 19.90 9.39
C LEU A 226 5.27 19.22 8.63
N ALA A 227 5.54 18.87 7.37
CA ALA A 227 4.66 18.08 6.51
C ALA A 227 5.47 17.11 5.66
N VAL A 228 4.82 16.09 5.10
CA VAL A 228 5.45 15.13 4.21
C VAL A 228 5.12 15.48 2.76
N VAL A 229 6.14 15.57 1.91
CA VAL A 229 6.00 15.53 0.44
C VAL A 229 6.35 14.13 -0.01
N LEU A 230 5.44 13.49 -0.77
CA LEU A 230 5.65 12.17 -1.34
C LEU A 230 5.48 12.24 -2.86
N GLY A 231 6.56 12.03 -3.62
CA GLY A 231 6.53 12.12 -5.07
C GLY A 231 7.72 11.42 -5.74
N GLU A 232 7.67 11.32 -7.06
CA GLU A 232 8.74 10.71 -7.85
C GLU A 232 9.94 11.67 -7.90
N PHE A 233 11.10 11.21 -7.45
CA PHE A 233 12.38 11.92 -7.56
C PHE A 233 12.74 12.11 -9.03
N LYS A 234 13.06 13.34 -9.42
CA LYS A 234 13.46 13.67 -10.81
C LYS A 234 14.97 13.85 -10.93
N GLY A 235 15.60 14.41 -9.92
CA GLY A 235 17.03 14.74 -9.94
C GLY A 235 17.38 15.77 -8.87
N TRP A 236 18.65 16.14 -8.82
CA TRP A 236 19.17 17.11 -7.89
C TRP A 236 20.35 17.87 -8.49
N GLU A 237 20.67 19.04 -7.93
CA GLU A 237 21.89 19.79 -8.22
C GLU A 237 22.54 20.28 -6.93
N SER A 238 23.87 20.39 -6.94
CA SER A 238 24.62 21.01 -5.85
C SER A 238 24.39 22.52 -5.82
N THR A 239 24.32 23.05 -4.62
CA THR A 239 24.31 24.51 -4.36
C THR A 239 25.35 24.84 -3.30
N PRO A 240 25.78 26.12 -3.16
CA PRO A 240 26.72 26.47 -2.12
C PRO A 240 26.29 26.14 -0.69
N ALA A 241 24.97 26.03 -0.45
CA ALA A 241 24.40 25.75 0.85
C ALA A 241 23.97 24.26 1.02
N GLY A 242 24.15 23.42 -0.01
CA GLY A 242 23.72 22.01 0.04
C GLY A 242 23.22 21.51 -1.32
N ALA A 243 21.94 21.20 -1.42
CA ALA A 243 21.34 20.67 -2.65
C ALA A 243 19.95 21.24 -2.90
N ARG A 244 19.57 21.24 -4.17
CA ARG A 244 18.22 21.49 -4.67
C ARG A 244 17.72 20.20 -5.33
N ILE A 245 16.57 19.73 -4.87
CA ILE A 245 15.99 18.43 -5.25
C ILE A 245 14.68 18.67 -5.97
N TRP A 246 14.54 18.09 -7.17
CA TRP A 246 13.30 18.14 -7.95
C TRP A 246 12.46 16.90 -7.79
N ILE A 247 11.16 17.15 -7.60
CA ILE A 247 10.12 16.14 -7.64
C ILE A 247 9.42 16.25 -9.00
N ARG A 248 9.19 15.11 -9.64
CA ARG A 248 8.39 15.06 -10.88
C ARG A 248 6.98 15.60 -10.61
N HIS A 249 6.41 16.29 -11.56
CA HIS A 249 5.11 16.98 -11.44
C HIS A 249 5.06 18.17 -10.45
N MET A 250 6.24 18.61 -9.97
CA MET A 250 6.40 19.81 -9.13
C MET A 250 7.62 20.63 -9.58
N PRO A 251 7.69 21.05 -10.86
CA PRO A 251 8.92 21.62 -11.41
C PRO A 251 9.27 23.01 -10.89
N ASP A 252 8.29 23.78 -10.40
CA ASP A 252 8.40 25.15 -9.94
C ASP A 252 8.72 25.28 -8.45
N ALA A 253 8.72 24.18 -7.69
CA ALA A 253 8.96 24.20 -6.24
C ALA A 253 9.97 23.12 -5.83
N PRO A 254 11.25 23.24 -6.17
CA PRO A 254 12.27 22.31 -5.72
C PRO A 254 12.40 22.36 -4.19
N LEU A 255 12.71 21.22 -3.60
CA LEU A 255 13.02 21.10 -2.19
C LEU A 255 14.50 21.42 -1.96
N LEU A 256 14.81 22.12 -0.90
CA LEU A 256 16.19 22.41 -0.49
C LEU A 256 16.64 21.41 0.57
N ALA A 257 17.91 21.06 0.59
CA ALA A 257 18.51 20.31 1.68
C ALA A 257 19.88 20.93 2.01
N ASP A 258 20.21 21.03 3.29
CA ASP A 258 21.57 21.37 3.70
C ASP A 258 22.55 20.26 3.29
N ALA A 259 23.85 20.60 3.22
CA ALA A 259 24.88 19.68 2.75
C ALA A 259 24.97 18.38 3.58
N ARG A 260 24.79 18.48 4.90
CA ARG A 260 24.84 17.33 5.81
C ARG A 260 23.63 16.40 5.59
N THR A 261 22.45 16.96 5.48
CA THR A 261 21.20 16.20 5.26
C THR A 261 21.27 15.49 3.91
N TRP A 262 21.67 16.20 2.83
CA TRP A 262 21.76 15.59 1.52
C TRP A 262 22.84 14.51 1.41
N ALA A 263 24.02 14.76 1.95
CA ALA A 263 25.09 13.75 1.99
C ALA A 263 24.68 12.49 2.77
N ARG A 264 23.86 12.62 3.82
CA ARG A 264 23.30 11.46 4.53
C ARG A 264 22.33 10.65 3.64
N VAL A 265 21.45 11.34 2.92
CA VAL A 265 20.53 10.70 1.96
C VAL A 265 21.31 9.97 0.87
N GLN A 266 22.29 10.63 0.24
CA GLN A 266 23.10 10.00 -0.80
C GLN A 266 23.82 8.75 -0.31
N ARG A 267 24.47 8.80 0.86
CA ARG A 267 25.14 7.63 1.44
C ARG A 267 24.16 6.51 1.82
N GLY A 268 23.04 6.86 2.45
CA GLY A 268 22.07 5.87 2.92
C GLY A 268 21.32 5.17 1.80
N PHE A 269 21.20 5.81 0.64
CA PHE A 269 20.46 5.29 -0.51
C PHE A 269 21.33 5.14 -1.77
N ALA A 270 22.66 5.12 -1.62
CA ALA A 270 23.59 4.95 -2.74
C ALA A 270 23.22 3.80 -3.67
N PRO A 271 22.86 2.59 -3.18
CA PRO A 271 22.47 1.48 -4.07
C PRO A 271 21.23 1.78 -4.92
N LEU A 272 20.31 2.66 -4.46
CA LEU A 272 19.12 3.01 -5.23
C LEU A 272 19.44 4.01 -6.35
N PHE A 273 20.36 4.95 -6.11
CA PHE A 273 20.84 5.87 -7.14
C PHE A 273 21.64 5.11 -8.21
N GLU A 274 22.57 4.24 -7.79
CA GLU A 274 23.33 3.37 -8.69
C GLU A 274 22.41 2.46 -9.53
N ALA A 275 21.34 1.95 -8.91
CA ALA A 275 20.36 1.14 -9.61
C ALA A 275 19.65 1.88 -10.74
N LEU A 276 19.33 3.16 -10.57
CA LEU A 276 18.69 3.97 -11.62
C LEU A 276 19.63 4.24 -12.80
N ASP A 277 20.92 4.41 -12.53
CA ASP A 277 21.94 4.69 -13.54
C ASP A 277 22.37 3.43 -14.29
N SER A 278 21.99 2.25 -13.82
CA SER A 278 22.29 0.96 -14.43
C SER A 278 21.32 0.61 -15.57
N ASP A 279 21.75 -0.27 -16.50
CA ASP A 279 20.87 -0.82 -17.52
C ASP A 279 19.66 -1.56 -16.94
N GLY A 280 19.81 -2.20 -15.78
CA GLY A 280 18.72 -2.84 -15.04
C GLY A 280 17.69 -1.85 -14.49
N GLY A 281 18.08 -0.58 -14.36
CA GLY A 281 17.24 0.52 -13.86
C GLY A 281 16.28 1.11 -14.88
N ARG A 282 16.38 0.73 -16.16
CA ARG A 282 15.46 1.25 -17.18
C ARG A 282 14.01 0.99 -16.82
N GLY A 283 13.19 2.06 -16.87
CA GLY A 283 11.77 2.01 -16.51
C GLY A 283 11.50 1.97 -15.00
N LEU A 284 12.51 1.94 -14.14
CA LEU A 284 12.31 2.07 -12.72
C LEU A 284 12.09 3.53 -12.32
N ARG A 285 11.36 3.74 -11.22
CA ARG A 285 11.10 5.05 -10.64
C ARG A 285 11.61 5.08 -9.22
N LEU A 286 12.08 6.23 -8.78
CA LEU A 286 12.51 6.44 -7.41
C LEU A 286 11.50 7.36 -6.71
N MET A 287 10.80 6.85 -5.71
CA MET A 287 9.89 7.61 -4.90
C MET A 287 10.65 8.24 -3.73
N LEU A 288 10.42 9.53 -3.50
CA LEU A 288 10.96 10.29 -2.38
C LEU A 288 9.83 10.65 -1.42
N ALA A 289 9.96 10.26 -0.16
CA ALA A 289 9.23 10.84 0.96
C ALA A 289 10.15 11.83 1.68
N ALA A 290 9.78 13.09 1.72
CA ALA A 290 10.53 14.14 2.38
C ALA A 290 9.70 14.79 3.48
N LEU A 291 10.17 14.78 4.72
CA LEU A 291 9.65 15.59 5.80
C LEU A 291 10.23 17.00 5.62
N ILE A 292 9.37 17.98 5.40
CA ILE A 292 9.76 19.35 5.03
C ILE A 292 9.24 20.38 6.02
N ARG A 293 9.91 21.52 6.04
CA ARG A 293 9.51 22.76 6.74
C ARG A 293 9.57 23.95 5.80
N ALA A 294 8.85 25.02 6.11
CA ALA A 294 9.05 26.28 5.42
C ALA A 294 10.39 26.92 5.86
N ARG A 295 11.22 27.29 4.89
CA ARG A 295 12.42 28.10 5.11
C ARG A 295 12.11 29.60 4.94
N ARG A 296 11.33 29.88 3.90
CA ARG A 296 10.74 31.19 3.57
C ARG A 296 9.37 30.90 2.96
N GLU A 297 8.62 31.95 2.68
CA GLU A 297 7.39 31.82 1.95
C GLU A 297 7.60 31.03 0.65
N HIS A 298 6.80 29.98 0.45
CA HIS A 298 6.84 29.05 -0.71
C HIS A 298 8.19 28.35 -0.99
N THR A 299 9.11 28.40 -0.02
CA THR A 299 10.41 27.71 -0.12
C THR A 299 10.52 26.69 0.99
N TYR A 300 10.76 25.42 0.62
CA TYR A 300 10.71 24.29 1.53
C TYR A 300 12.07 23.63 1.69
N GLU A 301 12.40 23.26 2.91
CA GLU A 301 13.66 22.63 3.25
C GLU A 301 13.41 21.24 3.86
N ILE A 302 14.18 20.25 3.41
CA ILE A 302 14.10 18.85 3.85
C ILE A 302 14.76 18.72 5.22
N ASP A 303 14.02 18.16 6.14
CA ASP A 303 14.46 17.77 7.47
C ASP A 303 14.94 16.32 7.52
N LEU A 304 14.17 15.45 6.88
CA LEU A 304 14.38 14.03 6.77
C LEU A 304 13.87 13.57 5.41
N ALA A 305 14.56 12.61 4.80
CA ALA A 305 14.09 11.99 3.56
C ALA A 305 14.27 10.48 3.59
N SER A 306 13.42 9.79 2.85
CA SER A 306 13.51 8.37 2.56
C SER A 306 13.20 8.11 1.11
N LEU A 307 13.86 7.10 0.53
CA LEU A 307 13.70 6.71 -0.87
C LEU A 307 13.20 5.27 -0.97
N MET A 308 12.41 5.00 -2.01
CA MET A 308 11.90 3.67 -2.35
C MET A 308 11.89 3.50 -3.87
N LEU A 309 12.46 2.39 -4.34
CA LEU A 309 12.42 2.02 -5.74
C LEU A 309 11.04 1.44 -6.09
N THR A 310 10.54 1.72 -7.30
CA THR A 310 9.31 1.12 -7.83
C THR A 310 9.47 0.75 -9.29
N SER A 311 8.61 -0.15 -9.78
CA SER A 311 8.48 -0.43 -11.20
C SER A 311 7.83 0.75 -11.95
N GLU A 312 7.68 0.63 -13.26
CA GLU A 312 6.94 1.58 -14.11
C GLU A 312 5.49 1.78 -13.64
N GLU A 313 4.88 0.73 -13.09
CA GLU A 313 3.52 0.72 -12.54
C GLU A 313 3.46 1.11 -11.06
N TRP A 314 4.50 1.74 -10.53
CA TRP A 314 4.64 2.11 -9.10
C TRP A 314 4.51 0.92 -8.14
N ILE A 315 4.83 -0.31 -8.57
CA ILE A 315 4.92 -1.46 -7.66
C ILE A 315 6.23 -1.32 -6.87
N PRO A 316 6.20 -1.30 -5.52
CA PRO A 316 7.40 -1.15 -4.71
C PRO A 316 8.41 -2.28 -4.93
N LEU A 317 9.71 -1.93 -4.92
CA LEU A 317 10.83 -2.86 -5.06
C LEU A 317 11.83 -2.64 -3.92
N GLU A 318 12.39 -3.70 -3.39
CA GLU A 318 13.45 -3.62 -2.37
C GLU A 318 14.83 -3.35 -2.98
N GLY A 319 14.97 -3.64 -4.25
CA GLY A 319 16.17 -3.38 -5.02
C GLY A 319 16.00 -3.75 -6.48
N VAL A 320 17.00 -3.42 -7.31
CA VAL A 320 16.99 -3.69 -8.75
C VAL A 320 16.87 -5.19 -9.08
N HIS A 321 17.35 -6.05 -8.19
CA HIS A 321 17.31 -7.51 -8.36
C HIS A 321 15.88 -8.10 -8.38
N GLU A 322 14.89 -7.38 -7.89
CA GLU A 322 13.48 -7.79 -7.95
C GLU A 322 12.78 -7.37 -9.24
N ALA A 323 13.33 -6.37 -9.95
CA ALA A 323 12.70 -5.82 -11.13
C ALA A 323 12.41 -6.87 -12.24
N PRO A 324 13.31 -7.82 -12.56
CA PRO A 324 13.03 -8.85 -13.55
C PRO A 324 11.84 -9.73 -13.16
N LEU A 325 11.72 -10.12 -11.88
CA LEU A 325 10.58 -10.90 -11.40
C LEU A 325 9.27 -10.12 -11.55
N VAL A 326 9.23 -8.86 -11.08
CA VAL A 326 8.03 -8.03 -11.17
C VAL A 326 7.64 -7.77 -12.63
N ARG A 327 8.60 -7.50 -13.51
CA ARG A 327 8.35 -7.36 -14.96
C ARG A 327 7.77 -8.64 -15.57
N ALA A 328 8.33 -9.80 -15.22
CA ALA A 328 7.81 -11.08 -15.68
C ALA A 328 6.38 -11.35 -15.22
N LEU A 329 6.06 -11.03 -13.96
CA LEU A 329 4.71 -11.16 -13.40
C LEU A 329 3.71 -10.21 -14.09
N VAL A 330 4.09 -8.97 -14.32
CA VAL A 330 3.27 -7.97 -15.01
C VAL A 330 3.04 -8.36 -16.49
N SER A 331 4.11 -8.70 -17.22
CA SER A 331 4.04 -9.06 -18.66
C SER A 331 3.23 -10.34 -18.92
N GLN A 332 3.28 -11.31 -17.97
CA GLN A 332 2.49 -12.54 -18.04
C GLN A 332 1.06 -12.37 -17.51
N GLY A 333 0.66 -11.13 -17.13
CA GLY A 333 -0.68 -10.85 -16.65
C GLY A 333 -1.03 -11.59 -15.34
N ARG A 334 -0.05 -11.80 -14.45
CA ARG A 334 -0.24 -12.55 -13.20
C ARG A 334 -0.87 -11.68 -12.11
N ARG A 335 -1.61 -12.32 -11.20
CA ARG A 335 -2.16 -11.66 -10.01
C ARG A 335 -1.24 -11.92 -8.83
N PHE A 336 -0.73 -10.85 -8.22
CA PHE A 336 0.17 -10.98 -7.08
C PHE A 336 0.05 -9.80 -6.11
N VAL A 337 0.59 -10.00 -4.92
CA VAL A 337 0.83 -8.96 -3.93
C VAL A 337 2.30 -9.01 -3.52
N LYS A 338 2.86 -7.84 -3.27
CA LYS A 338 4.22 -7.69 -2.81
C LYS A 338 4.22 -7.34 -1.32
N PRO A 339 4.71 -8.24 -0.43
CA PRO A 339 4.93 -7.92 0.97
C PRO A 339 5.90 -6.74 1.11
N MET A 340 5.59 -5.81 2.01
CA MET A 340 6.43 -4.63 2.26
C MET A 340 7.32 -4.87 3.48
N ARG A 341 8.57 -4.41 3.42
CA ARG A 341 9.55 -4.62 4.52
C ARG A 341 9.31 -3.73 5.73
N TYR A 342 8.78 -2.52 5.52
CA TYR A 342 8.68 -1.51 6.59
C TYR A 342 10.03 -1.30 7.30
N ASP A 343 10.01 -1.32 8.63
CA ASP A 343 11.20 -1.23 9.50
C ASP A 343 11.57 -2.58 10.12
N ALA A 344 11.09 -3.71 9.53
CA ALA A 344 11.34 -5.03 10.07
C ALA A 344 12.84 -5.33 10.15
N ARG A 345 13.26 -5.90 11.27
CA ARG A 345 14.66 -6.26 11.52
C ARG A 345 15.08 -7.52 10.75
N SER A 346 14.15 -8.47 10.63
CA SER A 346 14.37 -9.71 9.88
C SER A 346 13.45 -9.74 8.68
N VAL A 347 14.01 -9.50 7.51
CA VAL A 347 13.29 -9.45 6.23
C VAL A 347 13.49 -10.69 5.37
N ALA A 348 14.44 -11.53 5.75
CA ALA A 348 14.84 -12.70 4.96
C ALA A 348 13.71 -13.74 4.82
N GLY A 349 12.78 -13.79 5.78
CA GLY A 349 11.63 -14.70 5.72
C GLY A 349 10.53 -14.25 4.75
N PHE A 350 10.47 -12.98 4.37
CA PHE A 350 9.38 -12.47 3.55
C PHE A 350 9.57 -12.85 2.07
N ALA A 351 8.47 -13.26 1.41
CA ALA A 351 8.47 -13.44 -0.03
C ALA A 351 8.74 -12.11 -0.76
N ASN A 352 9.36 -12.17 -1.94
CA ASN A 352 9.51 -11.00 -2.80
C ASN A 352 8.20 -10.66 -3.54
N ALA A 353 7.38 -11.68 -3.82
CA ALA A 353 6.00 -11.54 -4.25
C ALA A 353 5.20 -12.78 -3.81
N ILE A 354 3.90 -12.63 -3.64
CA ILE A 354 2.95 -13.72 -3.34
C ILE A 354 1.99 -13.83 -4.51
N LEU A 355 2.04 -14.96 -5.21
CA LEU A 355 1.26 -15.23 -6.40
C LEU A 355 -0.13 -15.74 -6.01
N LEU A 356 -1.19 -15.14 -6.54
CA LEU A 356 -2.57 -15.32 -6.07
C LEU A 356 -3.47 -16.10 -7.03
N ASP A 357 -3.00 -16.36 -8.25
CA ASP A 357 -3.77 -16.98 -9.34
C ASP A 357 -3.42 -18.44 -9.60
N VAL A 358 -2.82 -19.10 -8.63
CA VAL A 358 -2.31 -20.49 -8.76
C VAL A 358 -3.23 -21.56 -8.13
N GLY A 359 -4.37 -21.17 -7.58
CA GLY A 359 -5.34 -22.10 -6.97
C GLY A 359 -5.88 -21.67 -5.62
N ALA A 360 -6.21 -22.64 -4.78
CA ALA A 360 -6.81 -22.41 -3.46
C ALA A 360 -5.84 -21.84 -2.42
N SER A 361 -4.54 -21.95 -2.66
CA SER A 361 -3.49 -21.40 -1.79
C SER A 361 -2.52 -20.57 -2.61
N PRO A 362 -2.04 -19.43 -2.09
CA PRO A 362 -1.03 -18.63 -2.76
C PRO A 362 0.33 -19.34 -2.80
N VAL A 363 1.23 -18.84 -3.67
CA VAL A 363 2.61 -19.32 -3.78
C VAL A 363 3.57 -18.18 -3.49
N ASP A 364 4.49 -18.42 -2.56
CA ASP A 364 5.53 -17.47 -2.18
C ASP A 364 6.68 -17.49 -3.17
N LEU A 365 7.01 -16.34 -3.76
CA LEU A 365 8.11 -16.19 -4.70
C LEU A 365 9.31 -15.54 -3.99
N HIS A 366 10.43 -16.25 -3.95
CA HIS A 366 11.66 -15.80 -3.31
C HIS A 366 12.75 -15.52 -4.34
N VAL A 367 13.47 -14.40 -4.16
CA VAL A 367 14.66 -14.03 -4.93
C VAL A 367 15.82 -13.94 -3.96
N VAL A 368 16.87 -14.72 -4.18
CA VAL A 368 18.10 -14.71 -3.36
C VAL A 368 19.18 -13.96 -4.13
N SER A 369 19.27 -12.65 -3.89
CA SER A 369 20.26 -11.80 -4.55
C SER A 369 21.68 -12.03 -4.00
N GLY A 370 22.68 -11.96 -4.87
CA GLY A 370 24.10 -11.95 -4.49
C GLY A 370 24.52 -10.74 -3.65
N PHE A 371 23.70 -9.68 -3.61
CA PHE A 371 23.92 -8.51 -2.74
C PHE A 371 23.47 -8.73 -1.29
N MET A 372 22.74 -9.82 -1.00
CA MET A 372 22.37 -10.21 0.36
C MET A 372 23.58 -10.83 1.07
N GLY A 373 23.73 -10.54 2.37
CA GLY A 373 24.71 -11.24 3.21
C GLY A 373 24.40 -12.73 3.32
N GLU A 374 25.39 -13.56 3.60
CA GLU A 374 25.25 -15.04 3.69
C GLU A 374 24.16 -15.47 4.68
N ALA A 375 24.09 -14.82 5.84
CA ALA A 375 23.06 -15.09 6.85
C ALA A 375 21.64 -14.83 6.33
N GLU A 376 21.44 -13.75 5.57
CA GLU A 376 20.17 -13.40 4.96
C GLU A 376 19.81 -14.37 3.83
N GLN A 377 20.76 -14.72 2.96
CA GLN A 377 20.57 -15.73 1.93
C GLN A 377 20.17 -17.08 2.54
N GLY A 378 20.88 -17.52 3.59
CA GLY A 378 20.56 -18.75 4.32
C GLY A 378 19.16 -18.72 4.95
N ALA A 379 18.76 -17.60 5.56
CA ALA A 379 17.43 -17.46 6.14
C ALA A 379 16.32 -17.51 5.06
N LYS A 380 16.56 -16.91 3.88
CA LYS A 380 15.62 -16.94 2.77
C LYS A 380 15.47 -18.33 2.16
N ARG A 381 16.56 -19.09 2.04
CA ARG A 381 16.53 -20.50 1.62
C ARG A 381 15.74 -21.36 2.61
N ARG A 382 15.92 -21.17 3.92
CA ARG A 382 15.11 -21.88 4.94
C ARG A 382 13.64 -21.54 4.86
N ALA A 383 13.28 -20.27 4.64
CA ALA A 383 11.89 -19.86 4.46
C ALA A 383 11.27 -20.54 3.23
N PHE A 384 12.00 -20.59 2.12
CA PHE A 384 11.58 -21.32 0.92
C PHE A 384 11.34 -22.81 1.21
N GLU A 385 12.28 -23.50 1.86
CA GLU A 385 12.14 -24.92 2.19
C GLU A 385 10.96 -25.19 3.13
N ALA A 386 10.75 -24.34 4.13
CA ALA A 386 9.65 -24.49 5.09
C ALA A 386 8.26 -24.31 4.43
N ALA A 387 8.18 -23.53 3.35
CA ALA A 387 6.93 -23.24 2.63
C ALA A 387 6.65 -24.24 1.49
N ARG A 388 7.54 -25.23 1.19
CA ARG A 388 7.30 -26.21 0.12
C ARG A 388 6.04 -27.05 0.38
N PRO A 389 5.29 -27.40 -0.70
CA PRO A 389 5.51 -27.12 -2.13
C PRO A 389 4.93 -25.78 -2.62
N ARG A 390 4.53 -24.89 -1.74
CA ARG A 390 3.88 -23.60 -2.08
C ARG A 390 4.88 -22.44 -2.14
N SER A 391 6.10 -22.73 -2.57
CA SER A 391 7.15 -21.72 -2.72
C SER A 391 7.95 -21.94 -4.01
N TRP A 392 8.49 -20.86 -4.54
CA TRP A 392 9.32 -20.80 -5.73
C TRP A 392 10.56 -19.98 -5.41
N LEU A 393 11.72 -20.38 -5.94
CA LEU A 393 13.01 -19.76 -5.67
C LEU A 393 13.73 -19.44 -6.96
N TRP A 394 14.31 -18.23 -7.02
CA TRP A 394 15.21 -17.80 -8.09
C TRP A 394 16.48 -17.18 -7.51
N LEU A 395 17.62 -17.54 -8.13
CA LEU A 395 18.92 -16.93 -7.87
C LEU A 395 19.28 -16.05 -9.09
N PRO A 396 19.25 -14.70 -8.97
CA PRO A 396 19.70 -13.82 -10.05
C PRO A 396 21.16 -14.10 -10.41
N GLY A 397 21.40 -14.43 -11.65
CA GLY A 397 22.65 -15.00 -12.18
C GLY A 397 22.38 -16.28 -12.96
N ASP A 398 21.36 -17.02 -12.55
CA ASP A 398 20.79 -18.13 -13.30
C ASP A 398 19.59 -17.66 -14.14
N ALA A 399 19.21 -18.44 -15.15
CA ALA A 399 17.95 -18.22 -15.87
C ALA A 399 16.79 -18.27 -14.89
N MET A 400 15.83 -17.34 -15.01
CA MET A 400 14.65 -17.34 -14.14
C MET A 400 13.84 -18.63 -14.36
N PRO A 401 13.58 -19.42 -13.31
CA PRO A 401 12.76 -20.61 -13.45
C PRO A 401 11.34 -20.27 -13.94
N VAL A 402 10.68 -21.22 -14.59
CA VAL A 402 9.30 -21.05 -15.02
C VAL A 402 8.42 -20.73 -13.81
N LEU A 403 7.63 -19.66 -13.91
CA LEU A 403 6.69 -19.29 -12.87
C LEU A 403 5.57 -20.33 -12.75
N PRO A 404 5.06 -20.61 -11.53
CA PRO A 404 3.91 -21.51 -11.34
C PRO A 404 2.73 -21.08 -12.22
N GLY A 405 2.17 -21.99 -13.00
CA GLY A 405 1.08 -21.71 -13.96
C GLY A 405 -0.19 -21.19 -13.26
N PRO A 406 -1.01 -20.38 -13.94
CA PRO A 406 -2.32 -19.99 -13.43
C PRO A 406 -3.22 -21.22 -13.34
N SER A 407 -4.06 -21.31 -12.28
CA SER A 407 -5.02 -22.39 -12.15
C SER A 407 -6.22 -22.14 -13.05
N THR A 408 -6.47 -23.05 -13.97
CA THR A 408 -7.67 -23.06 -14.85
C THR A 408 -8.98 -23.28 -14.09
N ARG A 409 -8.93 -23.72 -12.82
CA ARG A 409 -10.12 -23.99 -11.99
C ARG A 409 -10.74 -22.74 -11.34
N LEU A 410 -10.15 -21.55 -11.50
CA LEU A 410 -10.70 -20.31 -10.93
C LEU A 410 -12.08 -19.93 -11.52
N THR A 411 -12.40 -20.38 -12.75
CA THR A 411 -13.72 -20.20 -13.35
C THR A 411 -14.76 -21.23 -12.85
N ALA A 412 -14.34 -22.41 -12.37
CA ALA A 412 -15.24 -23.46 -11.91
C ALA A 412 -15.66 -23.30 -10.44
N GLY A 413 -14.85 -22.70 -9.57
CA GLY A 413 -15.21 -22.40 -8.19
C GLY A 413 -16.35 -21.39 -8.06
N ALA A 414 -16.45 -20.44 -8.99
CA ALA A 414 -17.61 -19.55 -9.10
C ALA A 414 -18.87 -20.25 -9.61
N ALA A 415 -18.73 -21.35 -10.35
CA ALA A 415 -19.84 -22.17 -10.84
C ALA A 415 -20.35 -23.21 -9.81
N ALA A 416 -19.48 -23.76 -8.96
CA ALA A 416 -19.87 -24.77 -7.96
C ALA A 416 -20.76 -24.21 -6.84
N CYS A 417 -20.79 -22.89 -6.63
CA CYS A 417 -21.74 -22.25 -5.72
C CYS A 417 -23.14 -22.04 -6.30
N ARG A 418 -23.38 -22.39 -7.59
CA ARG A 418 -24.70 -22.23 -8.23
C ARG A 418 -25.66 -23.40 -8.01
N SER A 419 -25.24 -24.55 -7.47
CA SER A 419 -26.01 -25.78 -7.49
C SER A 419 -26.61 -26.22 -6.16
N HIS A 420 -26.66 -25.38 -5.11
CA HIS A 420 -27.28 -25.75 -3.82
C HIS A 420 -28.41 -24.81 -3.39
N ALA A 421 -29.17 -24.28 -4.34
CA ALA A 421 -30.53 -23.79 -4.08
C ALA A 421 -31.52 -24.82 -4.63
N GLY A 422 -31.63 -25.97 -3.94
CA GLY A 422 -32.69 -26.93 -4.19
C GLY A 422 -34.04 -26.36 -3.70
N PRO A 423 -35.15 -26.60 -4.42
CA PRO A 423 -36.45 -26.10 -4.01
C PRO A 423 -36.90 -26.86 -2.76
N THR A 424 -37.19 -26.13 -1.69
CA THR A 424 -37.96 -26.64 -0.54
C THR A 424 -39.35 -26.99 -1.01
N ALA A 425 -39.61 -28.30 -1.20
CA ALA A 425 -40.93 -28.82 -1.44
C ALA A 425 -41.82 -28.58 -0.19
N VAL A 426 -42.79 -27.71 -0.33
CA VAL A 426 -43.89 -27.58 0.61
C VAL A 426 -44.73 -28.84 0.53
N ARG A 427 -44.77 -29.66 1.59
CA ARG A 427 -45.72 -30.76 1.73
C ARG A 427 -47.09 -30.19 2.11
N PRO A 428 -48.18 -30.58 1.45
CA PRO A 428 -49.53 -30.23 1.88
C PRO A 428 -49.94 -31.05 3.12
N ASN A 429 -50.54 -30.37 4.08
CA ASN A 429 -51.08 -30.90 5.31
C ASN A 429 -52.38 -31.65 5.02
N PRO A 430 -52.57 -32.93 5.40
CA PRO A 430 -53.86 -33.57 5.24
C PRO A 430 -54.85 -33.17 6.31
N ALA A 431 -56.06 -32.80 5.86
CA ALA A 431 -57.19 -32.41 6.67
C ALA A 431 -57.55 -33.48 7.72
N GLY A 432 -57.60 -33.10 8.99
CA GLY A 432 -58.14 -33.84 10.09
C GLY A 432 -59.67 -33.81 10.07
N ARG A 433 -60.29 -34.96 10.20
CA ARG A 433 -61.70 -35.12 10.49
C ARG A 433 -61.94 -34.90 11.99
N ASN A 434 -63.00 -34.15 12.28
CA ASN A 434 -63.68 -34.20 13.58
C ASN A 434 -64.59 -35.44 13.66
N PRO A 435 -64.78 -36.06 14.82
CA PRO A 435 -66.12 -36.28 15.31
C PRO A 435 -66.22 -36.14 16.85
N GLY A 436 -67.41 -35.74 17.28
CA GLY A 436 -67.91 -35.89 18.61
C GLY A 436 -68.08 -34.60 19.40
#